data_dcbf96a126921561e4b4bc1d2d7ddc73
#
_entry.id   dcbf96a126921561e4b4bc1d2d7ddc73
#
_cell.length_a   1.000
_cell.length_b   1.000
_cell.length_c   1.000
_cell.angle_alpha   90.00
_cell.angle_beta   90.00
_cell.angle_gamma   90.00
#
_symmetry.space_group_name_H-M   'P 1'
#
loop_
_entity.id
_entity.type
_entity.pdbx_description
1 polymer ?
#
loop_
_entity_poly.entity_id
_entity_poly.type
_entity_poly.pdbx_seq_one_letter_code
_entity_poly.pdbx_strand_id
1 'polypeptide(L)'
;MGQTNHTKSSDSQPLACSQEEEEANELDEQTDQIIQSGSVTMTKAKHIIHCLTIVGQIEGHYILPPQNKTTKYEHVIPQLVAIEQDPSIEGLMILLNTVGGDVEAGLAIAELISGMKKPTVSLVLGGGHSIGVPLACSAKQSFIAPSATMTVHPVRMNGLVLGVPQTLSYFDRMQEGSAKPSPACMP
;
A
#
# COMPACT_ATOMS: atom_id res chain seq x y z
N MET A 1 47.03 -37.48 52.27
CA MET A 1 45.73 -37.93 51.74
C MET A 1 44.82 -36.72 51.73
N GLY A 2 44.71 -36.03 50.65
CA GLY A 2 43.86 -34.87 50.49
C GLY A 2 43.16 -34.99 49.14
N GLN A 3 41.85 -35.20 49.17
CA GLN A 3 40.96 -35.19 47.95
C GLN A 3 40.51 -33.79 47.67
N THR A 4 40.83 -33.28 46.50
CA THR A 4 40.35 -32.04 45.97
C THR A 4 39.08 -32.31 45.18
N ASN A 5 37.95 -31.77 45.66
CA ASN A 5 36.66 -31.73 44.94
C ASN A 5 36.69 -30.67 43.86
N HIS A 6 36.57 -31.08 42.61
CA HIS A 6 36.25 -30.23 41.49
C HIS A 6 34.73 -30.00 41.44
N THR A 7 34.30 -28.79 41.73
CA THR A 7 32.94 -28.30 41.43
C THR A 7 32.86 -27.97 39.94
N LYS A 8 31.95 -28.64 39.24
CA LYS A 8 31.57 -28.30 37.88
C LYS A 8 30.72 -27.01 37.90
N SER A 9 31.22 -25.99 37.28
CA SER A 9 30.47 -24.80 36.91
C SER A 9 29.52 -25.17 35.73
N SER A 10 28.24 -25.01 35.92
CA SER A 10 27.22 -25.18 34.86
C SER A 10 27.21 -23.93 33.99
N ASP A 11 27.73 -24.05 32.77
CA ASP A 11 27.49 -23.11 31.69
C ASP A 11 26.04 -23.22 31.25
N SER A 12 25.26 -22.23 31.61
CA SER A 12 23.91 -22.02 31.06
C SER A 12 23.69 -20.53 30.76
N GLN A 13 24.36 -20.06 29.70
CA GLN A 13 24.00 -18.82 29.01
C GLN A 13 24.62 -18.77 27.61
N PRO A 14 23.87 -19.17 26.54
CA PRO A 14 23.88 -18.38 25.32
C PRO A 14 22.51 -18.27 24.61
N LEU A 15 21.41 -18.85 25.11
CA LEU A 15 20.14 -18.91 24.38
C LEU A 15 19.33 -17.59 24.41
N ALA A 16 19.49 -16.74 25.39
CA ALA A 16 18.76 -15.48 25.48
C ALA A 16 19.33 -14.39 24.55
N CYS A 17 20.65 -14.37 24.37
CA CYS A 17 21.30 -13.35 23.52
C CYS A 17 21.01 -13.54 22.03
N SER A 18 20.86 -14.78 21.55
CA SER A 18 20.55 -15.07 20.15
C SER A 18 19.10 -14.68 19.76
N GLN A 19 18.17 -14.80 20.70
CA GLN A 19 16.76 -14.41 20.44
C GLN A 19 16.58 -12.89 20.38
N GLU A 20 17.28 -12.14 21.22
CA GLU A 20 17.25 -10.67 21.18
C GLU A 20 17.93 -10.11 19.92
N GLU A 21 18.99 -10.75 19.43
CA GLU A 21 19.64 -10.38 18.17
C GLU A 21 18.79 -10.73 16.94
N GLU A 22 18.08 -11.86 16.93
CA GLU A 22 17.14 -12.22 15.87
C GLU A 22 15.93 -11.27 15.83
N GLU A 23 15.34 -10.92 16.99
CA GLU A 23 14.24 -9.95 17.07
C GLU A 23 14.67 -8.55 16.64
N ALA A 24 15.89 -8.12 16.96
CA ALA A 24 16.41 -6.82 16.52
C ALA A 24 16.65 -6.78 15.01
N ASN A 25 17.18 -7.84 14.41
CA ASN A 25 17.38 -7.94 12.96
C ASN A 25 16.05 -7.96 12.20
N GLU A 26 15.03 -8.70 12.68
CA GLU A 26 13.70 -8.69 12.08
C GLU A 26 13.04 -7.29 12.12
N LEU A 27 13.25 -6.54 13.20
CA LEU A 27 12.72 -5.20 13.34
C LEU A 27 13.39 -4.21 12.39
N ASP A 28 14.70 -4.33 12.19
CA ASP A 28 15.45 -3.51 11.23
C ASP A 28 15.05 -3.81 9.79
N GLU A 29 14.89 -5.09 9.41
CA GLU A 29 14.41 -5.47 8.07
C GLU A 29 12.99 -4.97 7.79
N GLN A 30 12.08 -5.05 8.77
CA GLN A 30 10.73 -4.50 8.64
C GLN A 30 10.75 -2.97 8.50
N THR A 31 11.62 -2.30 9.24
CA THR A 31 11.78 -0.84 9.16
C THR A 31 12.28 -0.41 7.78
N ASP A 32 13.26 -1.11 7.24
CA ASP A 32 13.78 -0.86 5.89
C ASP A 32 12.73 -1.11 4.81
N GLN A 33 11.90 -2.15 4.94
CA GLN A 33 10.79 -2.40 4.03
C GLN A 33 9.75 -1.27 4.06
N ILE A 34 9.39 -0.77 5.25
CA ILE A 34 8.47 0.36 5.38
C ILE A 34 9.03 1.62 4.73
N ILE A 35 10.33 1.89 4.92
CA ILE A 35 10.99 3.06 4.36
C ILE A 35 11.06 2.99 2.83
N GLN A 36 11.36 1.82 2.26
CA GLN A 36 11.56 1.63 0.83
C GLN A 36 10.27 1.45 0.04
N SER A 37 9.33 0.68 0.55
CA SER A 37 8.11 0.28 -0.17
C SER A 37 6.83 0.97 0.32
N GLY A 38 6.86 1.57 1.51
CA GLY A 38 5.66 2.10 2.16
C GLY A 38 4.67 1.02 2.57
N SER A 39 5.13 -0.23 2.71
CA SER A 39 4.27 -1.35 3.06
C SER A 39 4.90 -2.26 4.11
N VAL A 40 4.07 -2.95 4.88
CA VAL A 40 4.50 -3.88 5.92
C VAL A 40 3.50 -5.03 6.07
N THR A 41 4.02 -6.21 6.36
CA THR A 41 3.21 -7.38 6.72
C THR A 41 3.25 -7.60 8.23
N MET A 42 2.10 -7.57 8.88
CA MET A 42 1.99 -7.79 10.32
C MET A 42 1.97 -9.30 10.62
N THR A 43 3.10 -9.86 11.03
CA THR A 43 3.28 -11.30 11.21
C THR A 43 3.07 -11.81 12.64
N LYS A 44 3.15 -10.93 13.65
CA LYS A 44 3.00 -11.32 15.08
C LYS A 44 1.54 -11.38 15.56
N ALA A 45 0.56 -11.11 14.70
CA ALA A 45 -0.86 -11.18 15.03
C ALA A 45 -1.46 -12.56 14.72
N LYS A 46 -2.63 -12.86 15.30
CA LYS A 46 -3.40 -14.07 14.99
C LYS A 46 -3.78 -14.17 13.50
N HIS A 47 -3.93 -13.03 12.86
CA HIS A 47 -4.24 -12.88 11.43
C HIS A 47 -3.15 -12.05 10.77
N ILE A 48 -2.62 -12.52 9.66
CA ILE A 48 -1.57 -11.83 8.90
C ILE A 48 -2.21 -10.87 7.92
N ILE A 49 -2.05 -9.59 8.18
CA ILE A 49 -2.58 -8.49 7.36
C ILE A 49 -1.42 -7.72 6.75
N HIS A 50 -1.45 -7.55 5.43
CA HIS A 50 -0.52 -6.65 4.75
C HIS A 50 -1.06 -5.22 4.78
N CYS A 51 -0.22 -4.27 5.17
CA CYS A 51 -0.56 -2.85 5.15
C CYS A 51 0.21 -2.16 4.02
N LEU A 52 -0.53 -1.63 3.06
CA LEU A 52 -0.01 -0.87 1.92
C LEU A 52 -0.35 0.61 2.10
N THR A 53 0.63 1.50 1.95
CA THR A 53 0.40 2.94 2.01
C THR A 53 0.44 3.58 0.63
N ILE A 54 -0.52 4.47 0.33
CA ILE A 54 -0.57 5.30 -0.87
C ILE A 54 -0.52 6.76 -0.40
N VAL A 55 0.68 7.34 -0.45
CA VAL A 55 0.95 8.66 0.11
C VAL A 55 1.56 9.58 -0.94
N GLY A 56 1.12 10.85 -0.95
CA GLY A 56 1.60 11.86 -1.88
C GLY A 56 0.94 11.75 -3.25
N GLN A 57 1.67 12.07 -4.31
CA GLN A 57 1.16 12.03 -5.68
C GLN A 57 1.29 10.63 -6.27
N ILE A 58 0.26 10.15 -6.98
CA ILE A 58 0.33 8.90 -7.73
C ILE A 58 1.12 9.14 -9.00
N GLU A 59 2.26 8.46 -9.10
CA GLU A 59 3.19 8.56 -10.22
C GLU A 59 2.89 7.44 -11.22
N GLY A 60 2.69 7.84 -12.49
CA GLY A 60 2.45 6.94 -13.60
C GLY A 60 3.69 6.77 -14.47
N HIS A 61 3.51 6.93 -15.80
CA HIS A 61 4.60 6.76 -16.77
C HIS A 61 5.66 7.88 -16.76
N TYR A 62 5.33 9.04 -16.20
CA TYR A 62 6.26 10.16 -16.10
C TYR A 62 6.90 10.20 -14.71
N ILE A 63 8.24 10.23 -14.70
CA ILE A 63 9.01 10.36 -13.46
C ILE A 63 8.86 11.79 -12.94
N LEU A 64 8.40 11.91 -11.72
CA LEU A 64 8.29 13.20 -11.04
C LEU A 64 9.63 13.61 -10.39
N PRO A 65 9.82 14.92 -10.14
CA PRO A 65 11.02 15.39 -9.47
C PRO A 65 11.23 14.69 -8.11
N PRO A 66 12.48 14.35 -7.74
CA PRO A 66 12.78 13.53 -6.57
C PRO A 66 12.41 14.17 -5.22
N GLN A 67 12.17 15.50 -5.20
CA GLN A 67 11.67 16.20 -4.03
C GLN A 67 10.17 16.01 -3.77
N ASN A 68 9.44 15.47 -4.75
CA ASN A 68 8.02 15.17 -4.59
C ASN A 68 7.85 13.85 -3.82
N LYS A 69 6.90 13.83 -2.88
CA LYS A 69 6.46 12.57 -2.32
C LYS A 69 5.51 11.89 -3.28
N THR A 70 5.86 10.69 -3.73
CA THR A 70 5.08 9.94 -4.73
C THR A 70 4.86 8.51 -4.29
N THR A 71 3.76 7.93 -4.75
CA THR A 71 3.53 6.49 -4.77
C THR A 71 3.63 6.03 -6.22
N LYS A 72 4.59 5.16 -6.53
CA LYS A 72 4.87 4.67 -7.86
C LYS A 72 4.02 3.45 -8.16
N TYR A 73 3.20 3.51 -9.21
CA TYR A 73 2.28 2.42 -9.54
C TYR A 73 3.01 1.13 -9.91
N GLU A 74 4.18 1.22 -10.56
CA GLU A 74 5.03 0.08 -10.92
C GLU A 74 5.59 -0.66 -9.69
N HIS A 75 5.61 -0.02 -8.52
CA HIS A 75 5.97 -0.69 -7.26
C HIS A 75 4.74 -1.29 -6.57
N VAL A 76 3.58 -0.65 -6.70
CA VAL A 76 2.33 -1.10 -6.05
C VAL A 76 1.75 -2.33 -6.74
N ILE A 77 1.72 -2.36 -8.07
CA ILE A 77 1.12 -3.46 -8.84
C ILE A 77 1.74 -4.82 -8.51
N PRO A 78 3.07 -5.00 -8.54
CA PRO A 78 3.68 -6.29 -8.18
C PRO A 78 3.39 -6.70 -6.74
N GLN A 79 3.33 -5.75 -5.80
CA GLN A 79 2.99 -6.02 -4.41
C GLN A 79 1.55 -6.55 -4.28
N LEU A 80 0.58 -5.94 -4.95
CA LEU A 80 -0.81 -6.41 -4.94
C LEU A 80 -0.93 -7.83 -5.49
N VAL A 81 -0.20 -8.15 -6.57
CA VAL A 81 -0.15 -9.50 -7.13
C VAL A 81 0.47 -10.49 -6.14
N ALA A 82 1.59 -10.12 -5.52
CA ALA A 82 2.25 -10.97 -4.53
C ALA A 82 1.35 -11.22 -3.31
N ILE A 83 0.68 -10.18 -2.79
CA ILE A 83 -0.27 -10.29 -1.68
C ILE A 83 -1.41 -11.24 -2.02
N GLU A 84 -2.00 -11.14 -3.21
CA GLU A 84 -3.10 -12.00 -3.63
C GLU A 84 -2.67 -13.47 -3.72
N GLN A 85 -1.43 -13.75 -4.15
CA GLN A 85 -0.89 -15.09 -4.32
C GLN A 85 -0.35 -15.72 -3.03
N ASP A 86 0.03 -14.93 -2.04
CA ASP A 86 0.60 -15.45 -0.79
C ASP A 86 -0.48 -16.02 0.13
N PRO A 87 -0.54 -17.35 0.35
CA PRO A 87 -1.58 -17.96 1.18
C PRO A 87 -1.48 -17.59 2.66
N SER A 88 -0.35 -17.09 3.12
CA SER A 88 -0.16 -16.65 4.51
C SER A 88 -0.83 -15.31 4.79
N ILE A 89 -0.96 -14.44 3.80
CA ILE A 89 -1.60 -13.13 3.95
C ILE A 89 -3.11 -13.29 3.85
N GLU A 90 -3.81 -12.95 4.92
CA GLU A 90 -5.26 -13.10 5.03
C GLU A 90 -6.06 -11.90 4.54
N GLY A 91 -5.44 -10.72 4.46
CA GLY A 91 -6.12 -9.51 4.02
C GLY A 91 -5.18 -8.37 3.71
N LEU A 92 -5.73 -7.33 3.08
CA LEU A 92 -5.03 -6.12 2.70
C LEU A 92 -5.68 -4.89 3.35
N MET A 93 -4.89 -4.09 4.05
CA MET A 93 -5.26 -2.77 4.53
C MET A 93 -4.55 -1.70 3.70
N ILE A 94 -5.30 -0.76 3.15
CA ILE A 94 -4.78 0.32 2.32
C ILE A 94 -4.95 1.64 3.06
N LEU A 95 -3.84 2.29 3.39
CA LEU A 95 -3.82 3.62 4.00
C LEU A 95 -3.61 4.67 2.92
N LEU A 96 -4.54 5.62 2.80
CA LEU A 96 -4.53 6.66 1.77
C LEU A 96 -4.33 8.04 2.39
N ASN A 97 -3.31 8.74 1.89
CA ASN A 97 -3.14 10.18 2.07
C ASN A 97 -2.54 10.78 0.79
N THR A 98 -3.39 10.96 -0.22
CA THR A 98 -2.98 11.32 -1.57
C THR A 98 -3.71 12.55 -2.10
N VAL A 99 -2.97 13.35 -2.85
CA VAL A 99 -3.51 14.47 -3.65
C VAL A 99 -4.06 14.03 -5.00
N GLY A 100 -4.01 12.73 -5.31
CA GLY A 100 -4.27 12.18 -6.63
C GLY A 100 -3.00 12.12 -7.49
N GLY A 101 -3.15 12.14 -8.81
CA GLY A 101 -2.03 12.07 -9.73
C GLY A 101 -2.41 11.49 -11.07
N ASP A 102 -1.60 10.58 -11.59
CA ASP A 102 -1.84 9.90 -12.87
C ASP A 102 -3.10 9.04 -12.81
N VAL A 103 -4.03 9.29 -13.74
CA VAL A 103 -5.35 8.66 -13.72
C VAL A 103 -5.26 7.20 -14.18
N GLU A 104 -4.48 6.89 -15.20
CA GLU A 104 -4.31 5.50 -15.67
C GLU A 104 -3.67 4.62 -14.60
N ALA A 105 -2.60 5.12 -13.97
CA ALA A 105 -1.92 4.43 -12.88
C ALA A 105 -2.86 4.19 -11.69
N GLY A 106 -3.62 5.21 -11.31
CA GLY A 106 -4.58 5.10 -10.20
C GLY A 106 -5.73 4.14 -10.51
N LEU A 107 -6.26 4.15 -11.73
CA LEU A 107 -7.29 3.19 -12.16
C LEU A 107 -6.75 1.76 -12.19
N ALA A 108 -5.53 1.54 -12.70
CA ALA A 108 -4.92 0.22 -12.72
C ALA A 108 -4.78 -0.37 -11.31
N ILE A 109 -4.36 0.44 -10.34
CA ILE A 109 -4.29 0.03 -8.93
C ILE A 109 -5.70 -0.26 -8.38
N ALA A 110 -6.67 0.61 -8.64
CA ALA A 110 -8.03 0.46 -8.15
C ALA A 110 -8.71 -0.81 -8.68
N GLU A 111 -8.54 -1.10 -9.98
CA GLU A 111 -9.09 -2.31 -10.60
C GLU A 111 -8.46 -3.60 -10.04
N LEU A 112 -7.14 -3.60 -9.80
CA LEU A 112 -6.48 -4.72 -9.14
C LEU A 112 -7.03 -4.96 -7.74
N ILE A 113 -7.15 -3.91 -6.91
CA ILE A 113 -7.71 -4.01 -5.56
C ILE A 113 -9.15 -4.54 -5.62
N SER A 114 -9.97 -4.00 -6.51
CA SER A 114 -11.35 -4.44 -6.69
C SER A 114 -11.48 -5.91 -7.13
N GLY A 115 -10.52 -6.40 -7.92
CA GLY A 115 -10.45 -7.78 -8.38
C GLY A 115 -9.91 -8.79 -7.36
N MET A 116 -9.34 -8.35 -6.24
CA MET A 116 -8.79 -9.23 -5.22
C MET A 116 -9.87 -10.09 -4.56
N LYS A 117 -9.56 -11.37 -4.35
CA LYS A 117 -10.43 -12.30 -3.61
C LYS A 117 -10.31 -12.11 -2.12
N LYS A 118 -9.12 -11.75 -1.65
CA LYS A 118 -8.85 -11.51 -0.23
C LYS A 118 -9.69 -10.35 0.32
N PRO A 119 -9.97 -10.33 1.63
CA PRO A 119 -10.54 -9.15 2.30
C PRO A 119 -9.66 -7.91 2.09
N THR A 120 -10.26 -6.81 1.64
CA THR A 120 -9.57 -5.53 1.45
C THR A 120 -10.30 -4.43 2.19
N VAL A 121 -9.54 -3.59 2.88
CA VAL A 121 -10.03 -2.42 3.61
C VAL A 121 -9.23 -1.20 3.20
N SER A 122 -9.88 -0.11 2.89
CA SER A 122 -9.24 1.19 2.70
C SER A 122 -9.57 2.14 3.84
N LEU A 123 -8.58 2.94 4.25
CA LEU A 123 -8.73 4.00 5.22
C LEU A 123 -8.09 5.29 4.70
N VAL A 124 -8.91 6.31 4.48
CA VAL A 124 -8.44 7.64 4.09
C VAL A 124 -8.03 8.40 5.35
N LEU A 125 -6.75 8.76 5.43
CA LEU A 125 -6.13 9.53 6.50
C LEU A 125 -5.64 10.87 5.93
N GLY A 126 -6.29 11.98 6.22
CA GLY A 126 -5.92 13.30 5.70
C GLY A 126 -6.57 13.59 4.35
N GLY A 127 -6.03 13.12 3.22
CA GLY A 127 -6.57 13.39 1.89
C GLY A 127 -6.79 12.16 1.02
N GLY A 128 -7.91 12.12 0.30
CA GLY A 128 -8.19 11.14 -0.75
C GLY A 128 -8.72 11.86 -2.00
N HIS A 129 -7.85 12.67 -2.66
CA HIS A 129 -8.32 13.60 -3.68
C HIS A 129 -8.20 13.03 -5.09
N SER A 130 -9.07 13.50 -6.02
CA SER A 130 -9.01 13.17 -7.44
C SER A 130 -9.07 11.65 -7.66
N ILE A 131 -8.07 11.04 -8.33
CA ILE A 131 -8.00 9.59 -8.54
C ILE A 131 -7.80 8.79 -7.23
N GLY A 132 -7.49 9.45 -6.12
CA GLY A 132 -7.53 8.84 -4.78
C GLY A 132 -8.93 8.43 -4.34
N VAL A 133 -9.99 9.04 -4.90
CA VAL A 133 -11.39 8.69 -4.58
C VAL A 133 -11.76 7.28 -5.09
N PRO A 134 -11.63 6.95 -6.38
CA PRO A 134 -11.86 5.58 -6.86
C PRO A 134 -10.91 4.56 -6.20
N LEU A 135 -9.68 4.93 -5.87
CA LEU A 135 -8.79 4.06 -5.10
C LEU A 135 -9.36 3.74 -3.70
N ALA A 136 -9.84 4.75 -2.99
CA ALA A 136 -10.46 4.53 -1.68
C ALA A 136 -11.69 3.62 -1.78
N CYS A 137 -12.49 3.80 -2.84
CA CYS A 137 -13.72 3.02 -3.07
C CYS A 137 -13.48 1.65 -3.70
N SER A 138 -12.26 1.28 -4.07
CA SER A 138 -11.96 -0.01 -4.72
C SER A 138 -11.87 -1.19 -3.75
N ALA A 139 -11.60 -0.94 -2.46
CA ALA A 139 -11.59 -1.95 -1.43
C ALA A 139 -13.01 -2.46 -1.11
N LYS A 140 -13.12 -3.68 -0.57
CA LYS A 140 -14.41 -4.26 -0.14
C LYS A 140 -15.07 -3.48 0.99
N GLN A 141 -14.29 -2.80 1.81
CA GLN A 141 -14.77 -1.87 2.84
C GLN A 141 -13.91 -0.62 2.82
N SER A 142 -14.55 0.55 2.90
CA SER A 142 -13.89 1.84 2.83
C SER A 142 -14.25 2.70 4.05
N PHE A 143 -13.24 3.31 4.64
CA PHE A 143 -13.37 4.19 5.79
C PHE A 143 -12.68 5.51 5.52
N ILE A 144 -13.20 6.56 6.14
CA ILE A 144 -12.59 7.90 6.13
C ILE A 144 -12.45 8.38 7.58
N ALA A 145 -11.26 8.87 7.93
CA ALA A 145 -11.04 9.47 9.25
C ALA A 145 -11.86 10.77 9.39
N PRO A 146 -12.32 11.13 10.59
CA PRO A 146 -13.17 12.31 10.79
C PRO A 146 -12.56 13.64 10.31
N SER A 147 -11.21 13.74 10.34
CA SER A 147 -10.47 14.92 9.86
C SER A 147 -10.06 14.83 8.38
N ALA A 148 -10.30 13.69 7.73
CA ALA A 148 -9.89 13.49 6.35
C ALA A 148 -10.90 14.13 5.38
N THR A 149 -10.41 14.50 4.19
CA THR A 149 -11.22 15.09 3.13
C THR A 149 -11.03 14.37 1.82
N MET A 150 -12.09 14.35 1.02
CA MET A 150 -12.07 13.79 -0.34
C MET A 150 -12.61 14.85 -1.32
N THR A 151 -11.91 15.00 -2.44
CA THR A 151 -12.32 15.95 -3.48
C THR A 151 -12.48 15.25 -4.82
N VAL A 152 -13.67 15.34 -5.38
CA VAL A 152 -14.01 14.82 -6.71
C VAL A 152 -14.01 15.97 -7.70
N HIS A 153 -13.40 15.76 -8.85
CA HIS A 153 -13.45 16.69 -9.98
C HIS A 153 -13.32 15.92 -11.30
N PRO A 154 -13.76 16.48 -12.45
CA PRO A 154 -13.53 15.86 -13.75
C PRO A 154 -12.02 15.67 -14.05
N VAL A 155 -11.70 14.68 -14.89
CA VAL A 155 -10.32 14.44 -15.36
C VAL A 155 -9.81 15.70 -16.04
N ARG A 156 -8.58 16.08 -15.73
CA ARG A 156 -7.90 17.28 -16.28
C ARG A 156 -6.66 16.87 -17.01
N MET A 157 -6.33 17.59 -18.07
CA MET A 157 -5.08 17.47 -18.79
C MET A 157 -4.38 18.82 -18.85
N ASN A 158 -3.05 18.79 -18.68
CA ASN A 158 -2.18 19.92 -18.94
C ASN A 158 -1.20 19.53 -20.05
N GLY A 159 -1.07 20.38 -21.07
CA GLY A 159 -0.09 20.16 -22.16
C GLY A 159 -0.65 20.42 -23.53
N LEU A 160 0.18 20.13 -24.55
CA LEU A 160 -0.18 20.24 -25.96
C LEU A 160 -1.01 19.03 -26.38
N VAL A 161 -2.20 19.28 -26.95
CA VAL A 161 -3.08 18.24 -27.49
C VAL A 161 -2.90 18.13 -29.00
N LEU A 162 -2.52 16.95 -29.49
CA LEU A 162 -2.45 16.60 -30.90
C LEU A 162 -3.47 15.50 -31.20
N GLY A 163 -4.21 15.62 -32.31
CA GLY A 163 -5.23 14.63 -32.68
C GLY A 163 -6.50 14.72 -31.82
N VAL A 164 -7.19 15.87 -31.91
CA VAL A 164 -8.35 16.21 -31.05
C VAL A 164 -9.42 15.11 -30.92
N PRO A 165 -9.90 14.46 -32.00
CA PRO A 165 -10.95 13.43 -31.85
C PRO A 165 -10.51 12.22 -31.03
N GLN A 166 -9.27 11.74 -31.24
CA GLN A 166 -8.71 10.61 -30.53
C GLN A 166 -8.48 10.95 -29.05
N THR A 167 -7.97 12.16 -28.82
CA THR A 167 -7.73 12.65 -27.45
C THR A 167 -9.04 12.81 -26.70
N LEU A 168 -10.09 13.36 -27.32
CA LEU A 168 -11.41 13.48 -26.70
C LEU A 168 -11.96 12.10 -26.32
N SER A 169 -11.94 11.13 -27.24
CA SER A 169 -12.42 9.77 -26.97
C SER A 169 -11.61 9.07 -25.86
N TYR A 170 -10.32 9.35 -25.75
CA TYR A 170 -9.49 8.85 -24.69
C TYR A 170 -9.92 9.42 -23.33
N PHE A 171 -10.08 10.75 -23.23
CA PHE A 171 -10.50 11.38 -21.99
C PHE A 171 -11.93 11.03 -21.58
N ASP A 172 -12.84 10.83 -22.53
CA ASP A 172 -14.18 10.33 -22.21
C ASP A 172 -14.12 8.96 -21.51
N ARG A 173 -13.31 8.03 -22.01
CA ARG A 173 -13.11 6.71 -21.38
C ARG A 173 -12.48 6.83 -19.99
N MET A 174 -11.49 7.69 -19.83
CA MET A 174 -10.84 7.94 -18.54
C MET A 174 -11.84 8.51 -17.53
N GLN A 175 -12.67 9.46 -17.96
CA GLN A 175 -13.72 10.04 -17.13
C GLN A 175 -14.77 8.99 -16.74
N GLU A 176 -15.22 8.16 -17.68
CA GLU A 176 -16.14 7.06 -17.41
C GLU A 176 -15.54 6.05 -16.42
N GLY A 177 -14.28 5.68 -16.60
CA GLY A 177 -13.57 4.78 -15.68
C GLY A 177 -13.51 5.33 -14.26
N SER A 178 -13.19 6.63 -14.14
CA SER A 178 -13.11 7.31 -12.84
C SER A 178 -14.48 7.51 -12.16
N ALA A 179 -15.55 7.55 -12.94
CA ALA A 179 -16.93 7.76 -12.45
C ALA A 179 -17.66 6.45 -12.12
N LYS A 180 -17.15 5.29 -12.57
CA LYS A 180 -17.79 4.00 -12.26
C LYS A 180 -17.68 3.71 -10.77
N PRO A 181 -18.80 3.49 -10.07
CA PRO A 181 -18.75 3.05 -8.69
C PRO A 181 -18.11 1.66 -8.64
N SER A 182 -17.14 1.49 -7.73
CA SER A 182 -16.69 0.15 -7.37
C SER A 182 -17.88 -0.64 -6.79
N PRO A 183 -17.97 -1.95 -7.02
CA PRO A 183 -18.98 -2.79 -6.38
C PRO A 183 -19.07 -2.63 -4.87
N ALA A 184 -17.96 -2.25 -4.23
CA ALA A 184 -17.87 -1.99 -2.79
C ALA A 184 -18.58 -0.69 -2.34
N CYS A 185 -18.83 0.26 -3.26
CA CYS A 185 -19.49 1.52 -2.97
C CYS A 185 -21.00 1.53 -3.32
N MET A 186 -21.55 0.39 -3.70
CA MET A 186 -23.00 0.26 -3.88
C MET A 186 -23.64 -0.08 -2.52
N PRO A 187 -24.72 0.65 -2.13
CA PRO A 187 -25.44 0.39 -0.89
C PRO A 187 -26.11 -0.98 -0.89
#